data_95e48d895ebc60c0cf20522ca9ef0e49
#
_entry.id   95e48d895ebc60c0cf20522ca9ef0e49
#
_cell.length_a   1.000
_cell.length_b   1.000
_cell.length_c   1.000
_cell.angle_alpha   90.00
_cell.angle_beta   90.00
_cell.angle_gamma   90.00
#
_symmetry.space_group_name_H-M   'P 1'
#
loop_
_entity.id
_entity.type
_entity.pdbx_description
1 polymer ?
#
loop_
_entity_poly.entity_id
_entity_poly.type
_entity_poly.pdbx_seq_one_letter_code
_entity_poly.pdbx_strand_id
1 'polypeptide(L)'
;MGLLATTFAIGSQAEIWSSTEVHYSKGDLLNPFGEKDLDTTIVTLQHAGGHKYGKNFFFVDHSRTDTGSSFYGEWYSTFSLGAITGSDMSFGMVKDVGLLAGLNLAPSTSSMYTLPGVSLALDLPGFAFANLDITGYNNIKTNGTSGEESSYMLDFNWAYPFKAGGLSWSVEGHAEYIAGRDMKVGSDKLEDWILMQPQVRVDLGEALGNEAGNFFVGVEYQYWKNKYGVKDKNESTVQLLTVWNF
;
A
#
# COMPACT_ATOMS: atom_id res chain seq x y z
N MET A 1 32.23 -9.33 -30.82
CA MET A 1 31.66 -8.22 -30.02
C MET A 1 30.93 -8.84 -28.83
N GLY A 2 31.64 -8.97 -27.72
CA GLY A 2 31.08 -9.66 -26.52
C GLY A 2 30.28 -8.68 -25.67
N LEU A 3 29.03 -9.00 -25.39
CA LEU A 3 28.19 -8.31 -24.40
C LEU A 3 28.67 -8.72 -23.01
N LEU A 4 29.30 -7.81 -22.27
CA LEU A 4 29.50 -7.97 -20.84
C LEU A 4 28.16 -7.80 -20.13
N ALA A 5 27.55 -8.93 -19.71
CA ALA A 5 26.46 -8.91 -18.75
C ALA A 5 27.07 -8.65 -17.37
N THR A 6 27.02 -7.40 -16.91
CA THR A 6 27.26 -7.07 -15.51
C THR A 6 26.05 -7.52 -14.69
N THR A 7 26.16 -8.70 -14.09
CA THR A 7 25.23 -9.12 -13.03
C THR A 7 25.50 -8.25 -11.81
N PHE A 8 24.59 -7.31 -11.53
CA PHE A 8 24.49 -6.70 -10.21
C PHE A 8 24.00 -7.77 -9.24
N ALA A 9 24.92 -8.40 -8.53
CA ALA A 9 24.58 -9.15 -7.35
C ALA A 9 24.16 -8.13 -6.28
N ILE A 10 22.87 -7.84 -6.19
CA ILE A 10 22.28 -7.20 -5.03
C ILE A 10 22.41 -8.25 -3.93
N GLY A 11 23.44 -8.11 -3.08
CA GLY A 11 23.58 -8.95 -1.91
C GLY A 11 22.31 -8.83 -1.07
N SER A 12 21.52 -9.91 -0.99
CA SER A 12 20.37 -9.97 -0.10
C SER A 12 20.88 -9.77 1.33
N GLN A 13 20.67 -8.59 1.88
CA GLN A 13 20.86 -8.37 3.33
C GLN A 13 19.79 -9.20 4.02
N ALA A 14 20.21 -10.05 4.97
CA ALA A 14 19.26 -10.84 5.75
C ALA A 14 18.27 -9.88 6.45
N GLU A 15 17.01 -10.20 6.38
CA GLU A 15 15.95 -9.46 7.10
C GLU A 15 16.17 -9.63 8.60
N ILE A 16 16.06 -8.52 9.33
CA ILE A 16 16.15 -8.48 10.78
C ILE A 16 14.80 -8.84 11.39
N TRP A 17 13.73 -8.49 10.69
CA TRP A 17 12.35 -8.85 10.99
C TRP A 17 11.56 -8.95 9.69
N SER A 18 10.55 -9.80 9.66
CA SER A 18 9.60 -9.86 8.54
C SER A 18 8.23 -10.30 9.03
N SER A 19 7.22 -9.96 8.26
CA SER A 19 5.84 -10.40 8.40
C SER A 19 5.30 -10.70 7.01
N THR A 20 4.70 -11.86 6.85
CA THR A 20 4.03 -12.28 5.61
C THR A 20 2.60 -12.62 5.94
N GLU A 21 1.67 -11.94 5.28
CA GLU A 21 0.24 -12.07 5.55
C GLU A 21 -0.51 -12.48 4.29
N VAL A 22 -1.54 -13.28 4.47
CA VAL A 22 -2.60 -13.51 3.48
C VAL A 22 -3.88 -12.93 4.03
N HIS A 23 -4.47 -11.97 3.30
CA HIS A 23 -5.76 -11.39 3.63
C HIS A 23 -6.84 -11.99 2.72
N TYR A 24 -8.02 -12.11 3.28
CA TYR A 24 -9.24 -12.34 2.53
C TYR A 24 -10.23 -11.24 2.93
N SER A 25 -10.65 -10.43 1.97
CA SER A 25 -11.67 -9.42 2.16
C SER A 25 -12.86 -9.61 1.24
N LYS A 26 -14.04 -9.17 1.70
CA LYS A 26 -15.31 -9.33 1.00
C LYS A 26 -16.19 -8.11 1.22
N GLY A 27 -16.68 -7.50 0.13
CA GLY A 27 -17.60 -6.37 0.17
C GLY A 27 -18.14 -5.99 -1.19
N ASP A 28 -19.08 -5.06 -1.21
CA ASP A 28 -19.63 -4.48 -2.45
C ASP A 28 -18.84 -3.23 -2.80
N LEU A 29 -18.01 -3.30 -3.85
CA LEU A 29 -17.15 -2.19 -4.26
C LEU A 29 -17.73 -1.43 -5.44
N LEU A 30 -17.60 -0.10 -5.40
CA LEU A 30 -18.03 0.79 -6.47
C LEU A 30 -17.34 0.43 -7.80
N ASN A 31 -18.14 0.20 -8.83
CA ASN A 31 -17.67 0.18 -10.21
C ASN A 31 -17.79 1.60 -10.81
N PRO A 32 -16.70 2.37 -10.93
CA PRO A 32 -16.78 3.75 -11.41
C PRO A 32 -17.14 3.86 -12.90
N PHE A 33 -17.05 2.76 -13.63
CA PHE A 33 -17.32 2.67 -15.07
C PHE A 33 -18.64 1.94 -15.39
N GLY A 34 -19.39 1.53 -14.37
CA GLY A 34 -20.63 0.78 -14.48
C GLY A 34 -21.79 1.40 -13.70
N GLU A 35 -22.95 0.76 -13.76
CA GLU A 35 -24.18 1.23 -13.10
C GLU A 35 -24.37 0.65 -11.69
N LYS A 36 -23.67 -0.45 -11.38
CA LYS A 36 -23.82 -1.18 -10.11
C LYS A 36 -22.48 -1.43 -9.44
N ASP A 37 -22.52 -1.46 -8.12
CA ASP A 37 -21.42 -1.97 -7.31
C ASP A 37 -21.23 -3.46 -7.60
N LEU A 38 -20.01 -3.94 -7.40
CA LEU A 38 -19.62 -5.32 -7.66
C LEU A 38 -19.40 -6.04 -6.35
N ASP A 39 -20.10 -7.13 -6.15
CA ASP A 39 -19.77 -8.12 -5.12
C ASP A 39 -18.33 -8.58 -5.35
N THR A 40 -17.42 -8.15 -4.50
CA THR A 40 -15.98 -8.30 -4.71
C THR A 40 -15.36 -9.11 -3.58
N THR A 41 -14.59 -10.11 -3.96
CA THR A 41 -13.69 -10.84 -3.08
C THR A 41 -12.27 -10.48 -3.46
N ILE A 42 -11.43 -10.10 -2.46
CA ILE A 42 -10.02 -9.82 -2.67
C ILE A 42 -9.20 -10.79 -1.82
N VAL A 43 -8.22 -11.41 -2.44
CA VAL A 43 -7.16 -12.15 -1.74
C VAL A 43 -5.86 -11.39 -1.92
N THR A 44 -5.28 -10.95 -0.83
CA THR A 44 -4.02 -10.21 -0.80
C THR A 44 -2.91 -11.08 -0.24
N LEU A 45 -1.78 -11.14 -0.92
CA LEU A 45 -0.51 -11.54 -0.35
C LEU A 45 0.29 -10.29 -0.04
N GLN A 46 0.64 -10.10 1.23
CA GLN A 46 1.40 -8.95 1.71
C GLN A 46 2.67 -9.41 2.40
N HIS A 47 3.74 -8.65 2.23
CA HIS A 47 4.99 -8.86 2.95
C HIS A 47 5.62 -7.54 3.35
N ALA A 48 6.09 -7.48 4.59
CA ALA A 48 6.90 -6.39 5.12
C ALA A 48 8.16 -6.97 5.75
N GLY A 49 9.31 -6.36 5.49
CA GLY A 49 10.57 -6.79 6.07
C GLY A 49 11.55 -5.64 6.27
N GLY A 50 12.28 -5.67 7.39
CA GLY A 50 13.31 -4.70 7.73
C GLY A 50 14.70 -5.30 7.64
N HIS A 51 15.63 -4.52 7.11
CA HIS A 51 17.04 -4.87 7.03
C HIS A 51 17.91 -3.73 7.59
N LYS A 52 19.22 -3.95 7.69
CA LYS A 52 20.18 -3.01 8.32
C LYS A 52 20.03 -1.56 7.84
N TYR A 53 19.67 -1.34 6.57
CA TYR A 53 19.67 -0.02 5.94
C TYR A 53 18.28 0.48 5.56
N GLY A 54 17.22 -0.23 5.95
CA GLY A 54 15.86 0.18 5.59
C GLY A 54 14.84 -0.92 5.68
N LYS A 55 13.81 -0.82 4.86
CA LYS A 55 12.68 -1.77 4.85
C LYS A 55 12.17 -1.96 3.43
N ASN A 56 11.52 -3.10 3.21
CA ASN A 56 10.76 -3.42 2.01
C ASN A 56 9.31 -3.70 2.40
N PHE A 57 8.42 -3.36 1.51
CA PHE A 57 7.01 -3.71 1.59
C PHE A 57 6.50 -4.04 0.19
N PHE A 58 5.70 -5.07 0.08
CA PHE A 58 4.93 -5.30 -1.13
C PHE A 58 3.59 -5.96 -0.81
N PHE A 59 2.63 -5.78 -1.69
CA PHE A 59 1.44 -6.60 -1.72
C PHE A 59 1.01 -6.90 -3.15
N VAL A 60 0.23 -7.96 -3.29
CA VAL A 60 -0.44 -8.34 -4.54
C VAL A 60 -1.87 -8.74 -4.22
N ASP A 61 -2.80 -8.04 -4.82
CA ASP A 61 -4.23 -8.32 -4.77
C ASP A 61 -4.67 -9.15 -5.96
N HIS A 62 -5.44 -10.18 -5.71
CA HIS A 62 -6.28 -10.84 -6.68
C HIS A 62 -7.73 -10.53 -6.36
N SER A 63 -8.33 -9.63 -7.13
CA SER A 63 -9.74 -9.28 -7.00
C SER A 63 -10.59 -10.13 -7.93
N ARG A 64 -11.70 -10.64 -7.42
CA ARG A 64 -12.69 -11.41 -8.16
C ARG A 64 -14.08 -10.83 -7.95
N THR A 65 -14.79 -10.64 -9.06
CA THR A 65 -16.19 -10.21 -9.11
C THR A 65 -17.02 -11.21 -9.92
N ASP A 66 -18.32 -11.01 -10.01
CA ASP A 66 -19.22 -11.74 -10.92
C ASP A 66 -18.92 -11.46 -12.41
N THR A 67 -18.23 -10.39 -12.73
CA THR A 67 -17.90 -9.98 -14.10
C THR A 67 -16.47 -10.33 -14.52
N GLY A 68 -15.61 -10.76 -13.61
CA GLY A 68 -14.22 -11.11 -13.94
C GLY A 68 -13.26 -11.06 -12.75
N SER A 69 -11.98 -11.11 -13.08
CA SER A 69 -10.91 -11.00 -12.08
C SER A 69 -9.81 -10.07 -12.57
N SER A 70 -9.09 -9.46 -11.61
CA SER A 70 -7.97 -8.58 -11.87
C SER A 70 -6.87 -8.78 -10.84
N PHE A 71 -5.66 -8.36 -11.21
CA PHE A 71 -4.52 -8.27 -10.31
C PHE A 71 -4.09 -6.82 -10.18
N TYR A 72 -3.68 -6.46 -8.97
CA TYR A 72 -3.01 -5.22 -8.66
C TYR A 72 -1.88 -5.51 -7.68
N GLY A 73 -0.80 -4.75 -7.73
CA GLY A 73 0.29 -4.94 -6.78
C GLY A 73 1.16 -3.71 -6.66
N GLU A 74 1.76 -3.59 -5.50
CA GLU A 74 2.69 -2.52 -5.18
C GLU A 74 3.95 -3.08 -4.54
N TRP A 75 5.05 -2.40 -4.74
CA TRP A 75 6.31 -2.67 -4.09
C TRP A 75 6.99 -1.37 -3.69
N TYR A 76 7.48 -1.31 -2.48
CA TYR A 76 8.20 -0.17 -1.93
C TYR A 76 9.49 -0.63 -1.25
N SER A 77 10.58 0.09 -1.51
CA SER A 77 11.83 -0.05 -0.79
C SER A 77 12.24 1.30 -0.22
N THR A 78 12.46 1.36 1.08
CA THR A 78 12.87 2.56 1.79
C THR A 78 14.27 2.37 2.36
N PHE A 79 15.17 3.29 2.08
CA PHE A 79 16.56 3.31 2.55
C PHE A 79 16.73 4.42 3.58
N SER A 80 16.92 4.06 4.84
CA SER A 80 17.11 4.98 5.98
C SER A 80 18.40 5.78 5.82
N LEU A 81 18.31 7.08 5.77
CA LEU A 81 19.48 7.95 5.73
C LEU A 81 20.25 7.91 7.06
N GLY A 82 19.54 7.83 8.18
CA GLY A 82 20.15 7.67 9.49
C GLY A 82 21.00 6.40 9.59
N ALA A 83 20.45 5.25 9.15
CA ALA A 83 21.16 3.98 9.18
C ALA A 83 22.33 3.91 8.19
N ILE A 84 22.24 4.57 7.04
CA ILE A 84 23.29 4.59 6.00
C ILE A 84 24.44 5.51 6.41
N THR A 85 24.14 6.69 6.92
CA THR A 85 25.14 7.72 7.24
C THR A 85 25.68 7.61 8.67
N GLY A 86 24.96 6.92 9.56
CA GLY A 86 25.23 6.89 10.99
C GLY A 86 24.92 8.21 11.70
N SER A 87 24.20 9.12 11.03
CA SER A 87 23.84 10.43 11.56
C SER A 87 22.39 10.44 12.06
N ASP A 88 22.13 11.26 13.07
CA ASP A 88 20.77 11.50 13.53
C ASP A 88 20.03 12.36 12.50
N MET A 89 18.91 11.84 11.98
CA MET A 89 18.04 12.50 10.99
C MET A 89 16.72 12.97 11.63
N SER A 90 16.64 12.96 12.97
CA SER A 90 15.41 13.31 13.68
C SER A 90 15.18 14.83 13.74
N PHE A 91 13.92 15.24 13.60
CA PHE A 91 13.44 16.61 13.83
C PHE A 91 11.93 16.63 14.10
N GLY A 92 11.49 17.37 15.10
CA GLY A 92 10.07 17.41 15.48
C GLY A 92 9.51 16.03 15.78
N MET A 93 8.50 15.60 15.06
CA MET A 93 7.92 14.27 15.15
C MET A 93 8.58 13.25 14.19
N VAL A 94 9.49 13.67 13.34
CA VAL A 94 10.21 12.79 12.43
C VAL A 94 11.37 12.15 13.17
N LYS A 95 11.42 10.83 13.22
CA LYS A 95 12.54 10.07 13.83
C LYS A 95 13.60 9.65 12.82
N ASP A 96 13.25 9.57 11.55
CA ASP A 96 14.19 9.25 10.46
C ASP A 96 13.63 9.68 9.11
N VAL A 97 14.53 9.92 8.15
CA VAL A 97 14.22 10.22 6.76
C VAL A 97 14.79 9.10 5.89
N GLY A 98 13.97 8.56 4.99
CA GLY A 98 14.37 7.53 4.04
C GLY A 98 14.23 7.98 2.60
N LEU A 99 15.11 7.49 1.72
CA LEU A 99 14.89 7.52 0.28
C LEU A 99 13.94 6.38 -0.08
N LEU A 100 12.90 6.70 -0.83
CA LEU A 100 11.87 5.73 -1.22
C LEU A 100 11.88 5.49 -2.72
N ALA A 101 11.82 4.21 -3.11
CA ALA A 101 11.55 3.76 -4.46
C ALA A 101 10.31 2.87 -4.43
N GLY A 102 9.29 3.24 -5.19
CA GLY A 102 8.04 2.49 -5.29
C GLY A 102 7.69 2.13 -6.74
N LEU A 103 6.90 1.08 -6.88
CA LEU A 103 6.38 0.58 -8.14
C LEU A 103 4.97 0.07 -7.94
N ASN A 104 4.00 0.62 -8.70
CA ASN A 104 2.62 0.14 -8.74
C ASN A 104 2.34 -0.52 -10.08
N LEU A 105 1.70 -1.68 -10.04
CA LEU A 105 1.43 -2.54 -11.18
C LEU A 105 -0.05 -2.87 -11.27
N ALA A 106 -0.67 -2.54 -12.40
CA ALA A 106 -2.04 -2.92 -12.74
C ALA A 106 -2.06 -3.70 -14.06
N PRO A 107 -1.75 -5.02 -14.04
CA PRO A 107 -1.58 -5.81 -15.27
C PRO A 107 -2.84 -5.85 -16.15
N SER A 108 -4.03 -5.84 -15.56
CA SER A 108 -5.31 -5.85 -16.29
C SER A 108 -5.51 -4.62 -17.17
N THR A 109 -4.95 -3.50 -16.80
CA THR A 109 -4.94 -2.24 -17.59
C THR A 109 -3.60 -2.00 -18.28
N SER A 110 -2.62 -2.91 -18.08
CA SER A 110 -1.22 -2.74 -18.52
C SER A 110 -0.58 -1.45 -18.04
N SER A 111 -0.99 -0.96 -16.88
CA SER A 111 -0.46 0.27 -16.29
C SER A 111 0.67 -0.04 -15.31
N MET A 112 1.66 0.83 -15.30
CA MET A 112 2.82 0.76 -14.40
C MET A 112 3.24 2.18 -14.01
N TYR A 113 3.43 2.38 -12.70
CA TYR A 113 3.84 3.66 -12.14
C TYR A 113 5.10 3.49 -11.32
N THR A 114 6.02 4.44 -11.42
CA THR A 114 7.16 4.56 -10.51
C THR A 114 6.94 5.69 -9.53
N LEU A 115 7.32 5.43 -8.27
CA LEU A 115 7.12 6.33 -7.15
C LEU A 115 8.46 6.63 -6.44
N PRO A 116 9.35 7.41 -7.09
CA PRO A 116 10.56 7.90 -6.41
C PRO A 116 10.19 8.98 -5.41
N GLY A 117 10.78 8.96 -4.20
CA GLY A 117 10.45 9.95 -3.20
C GLY A 117 11.21 9.80 -1.90
N VAL A 118 10.59 10.30 -0.85
CA VAL A 118 11.09 10.25 0.52
C VAL A 118 10.02 9.69 1.45
N SER A 119 10.47 9.00 2.49
CA SER A 119 9.64 8.49 3.58
C SER A 119 10.07 9.14 4.88
N LEU A 120 9.13 9.74 5.59
CA LEU A 120 9.34 10.31 6.92
C LEU A 120 8.80 9.31 7.94
N ALA A 121 9.69 8.65 8.66
CA ALA A 121 9.29 7.80 9.78
C ALA A 121 8.94 8.68 10.98
N LEU A 122 7.72 8.53 11.51
CA LEU A 122 7.19 9.39 12.57
C LEU A 122 7.26 8.69 13.94
N ASP A 123 7.57 9.47 14.97
CA ASP A 123 7.50 9.04 16.37
C ASP A 123 6.16 9.46 16.96
N LEU A 124 5.15 8.63 16.80
CA LEU A 124 3.80 8.86 17.33
C LEU A 124 3.53 7.91 18.50
N PRO A 125 3.14 8.43 19.67
CA PRO A 125 2.89 7.61 20.86
C PRO A 125 1.84 6.51 20.59
N GLY A 126 2.20 5.26 20.92
CA GLY A 126 1.32 4.09 20.79
C GLY A 126 1.33 3.43 19.42
N PHE A 127 1.87 4.06 18.39
CA PHE A 127 2.00 3.44 17.09
C PHE A 127 3.17 2.46 17.05
N ALA A 128 2.97 1.28 16.45
CA ALA A 128 4.06 0.37 16.13
C ALA A 128 4.93 0.98 15.02
N PHE A 129 4.28 1.60 14.04
CA PHE A 129 4.90 2.49 13.06
C PHE A 129 3.88 3.51 12.55
N ALA A 130 4.39 4.64 12.09
CA ALA A 130 3.67 5.61 11.27
C ALA A 130 4.67 6.25 10.30
N ASN A 131 4.32 6.34 9.03
CA ASN A 131 5.16 6.96 8.01
C ASN A 131 4.32 7.90 7.17
N LEU A 132 4.95 8.98 6.71
CA LEU A 132 4.44 9.85 5.66
C LEU A 132 5.37 9.76 4.46
N ASP A 133 4.88 9.19 3.39
CA ASP A 133 5.59 9.04 2.13
C ASP A 133 5.20 10.15 1.17
N ILE A 134 6.18 10.77 0.54
CA ILE A 134 6.02 11.87 -0.41
C ILE A 134 6.75 11.46 -1.69
N THR A 135 6.00 11.15 -2.74
CA THR A 135 6.56 10.57 -3.97
C THR A 135 6.10 11.28 -5.22
N GLY A 136 6.90 11.20 -6.26
CA GLY A 136 6.42 11.36 -7.62
C GLY A 136 5.48 10.20 -7.97
N TYR A 137 4.50 10.45 -8.83
CA TYR A 137 3.58 9.45 -9.37
C TYR A 137 3.69 9.47 -10.90
N ASN A 138 4.58 8.62 -11.43
CA ASN A 138 4.99 8.69 -12.82
C ASN A 138 4.50 7.49 -13.60
N ASN A 139 3.58 7.68 -14.51
CA ASN A 139 3.14 6.64 -15.43
C ASN A 139 4.24 6.34 -16.46
N ILE A 140 4.78 5.11 -16.45
CA ILE A 140 5.84 4.66 -17.35
C ILE A 140 5.35 3.65 -18.38
N LYS A 141 4.15 3.08 -18.20
CA LYS A 141 3.55 2.15 -19.14
C LYS A 141 2.03 2.20 -19.03
N THR A 142 1.36 2.39 -20.17
CA THR A 142 -0.09 2.25 -20.30
C THR A 142 -0.45 1.42 -21.51
N ASN A 143 -1.61 0.76 -21.46
CA ASN A 143 -2.18 0.07 -22.60
C ASN A 143 -2.89 1.10 -23.50
N GLY A 144 -2.24 1.44 -24.61
CA GLY A 144 -2.80 2.40 -25.58
C GLY A 144 -1.97 3.66 -25.78
N THR A 145 -2.51 4.61 -26.52
CA THR A 145 -1.80 5.81 -27.01
C THR A 145 -1.81 6.98 -26.03
N SER A 146 -2.61 6.93 -24.99
CA SER A 146 -2.81 8.03 -24.04
C SER A 146 -2.23 7.68 -22.67
N GLY A 147 -0.96 7.96 -22.47
CA GLY A 147 -0.37 7.98 -21.13
C GLY A 147 -0.88 9.20 -20.34
N GLU A 148 -0.70 9.14 -19.02
CA GLU A 148 -0.98 10.25 -18.11
C GLU A 148 0.30 11.07 -17.89
N GLU A 149 0.14 12.36 -17.63
CA GLU A 149 1.25 13.19 -17.16
C GLU A 149 1.67 12.77 -15.76
N SER A 150 2.88 13.12 -15.38
CA SER A 150 3.39 12.86 -14.03
C SER A 150 2.67 13.71 -13.00
N SER A 151 2.51 13.16 -11.80
CA SER A 151 1.87 13.78 -10.66
C SER A 151 2.67 13.49 -9.39
N TYR A 152 2.08 13.68 -8.22
CA TYR A 152 2.67 13.31 -6.94
C TYR A 152 1.64 12.60 -6.06
N MET A 153 2.16 11.84 -5.10
CA MET A 153 1.38 11.11 -4.11
C MET A 153 1.89 11.46 -2.71
N LEU A 154 0.96 11.59 -1.80
CA LEU A 154 1.20 11.61 -0.35
C LEU A 154 0.53 10.36 0.21
N ASP A 155 1.25 9.55 0.96
CA ASP A 155 0.69 8.38 1.64
C ASP A 155 1.06 8.38 3.11
N PHE A 156 0.05 8.27 3.97
CA PHE A 156 0.23 8.05 5.40
C PHE A 156 -0.15 6.61 5.71
N ASN A 157 0.83 5.82 6.15
CA ASN A 157 0.64 4.42 6.50
C ASN A 157 1.03 4.16 7.96
N TRP A 158 0.24 3.32 8.64
CA TRP A 158 0.38 3.14 10.08
C TRP A 158 -0.08 1.78 10.60
N ALA A 159 0.39 1.43 11.82
CA ALA A 159 -0.20 0.41 12.67
C ALA A 159 -0.22 0.89 14.11
N TYR A 160 -1.40 0.81 14.74
CA TYR A 160 -1.65 1.15 16.14
C TYR A 160 -2.22 -0.06 16.87
N PRO A 161 -1.38 -0.86 17.56
CA PRO A 161 -1.83 -1.97 18.39
C PRO A 161 -2.34 -1.48 19.74
N PHE A 162 -3.36 -2.15 20.29
CA PHE A 162 -3.88 -1.87 21.63
C PHE A 162 -4.53 -3.12 22.22
N LYS A 163 -4.80 -3.08 23.53
CA LYS A 163 -5.56 -4.14 24.22
C LYS A 163 -6.91 -3.61 24.70
N ALA A 164 -7.96 -4.38 24.43
CA ALA A 164 -9.32 -4.10 24.92
C ALA A 164 -10.06 -5.41 25.17
N GLY A 165 -10.78 -5.47 26.31
CA GLY A 165 -11.53 -6.67 26.70
C GLY A 165 -10.68 -7.92 26.92
N GLY A 166 -9.39 -7.77 27.23
CA GLY A 166 -8.43 -8.86 27.38
C GLY A 166 -7.87 -9.42 26.08
N LEU A 167 -8.25 -8.86 24.92
CA LEU A 167 -7.79 -9.26 23.59
C LEU A 167 -6.85 -8.22 22.99
N SER A 168 -5.99 -8.67 22.08
CA SER A 168 -5.14 -7.81 21.26
C SER A 168 -5.90 -7.35 20.03
N TRP A 169 -5.81 -6.04 19.77
CA TRP A 169 -6.42 -5.35 18.65
C TRP A 169 -5.39 -4.52 17.90
N SER A 170 -5.67 -4.22 16.65
CA SER A 170 -4.96 -3.18 15.91
C SER A 170 -5.90 -2.32 15.07
N VAL A 171 -5.50 -1.06 14.88
CA VAL A 171 -6.01 -0.18 13.84
C VAL A 171 -4.84 0.14 12.92
N GLU A 172 -4.92 -0.33 11.69
CA GLU A 172 -3.82 -0.20 10.74
C GLU A 172 -4.33 0.05 9.33
N GLY A 173 -3.45 0.46 8.44
CA GLY A 173 -3.81 0.74 7.06
C GLY A 173 -3.04 1.91 6.49
N HIS A 174 -3.62 2.53 5.46
CA HIS A 174 -3.05 3.71 4.82
C HIS A 174 -4.12 4.70 4.38
N ALA A 175 -3.67 5.91 4.06
CA ALA A 175 -4.46 6.97 3.46
C ALA A 175 -3.59 7.70 2.44
N GLU A 176 -3.94 7.60 1.17
CA GLU A 176 -3.22 8.23 0.09
C GLU A 176 -4.00 9.38 -0.55
N TYR A 177 -3.26 10.38 -0.99
CA TYR A 177 -3.72 11.43 -1.89
C TYR A 177 -2.86 11.40 -3.14
N ILE A 178 -3.48 11.26 -4.32
CA ILE A 178 -2.80 11.41 -5.61
C ILE A 178 -3.34 12.64 -6.31
N ALA A 179 -2.45 13.55 -6.69
CA ALA A 179 -2.83 14.79 -7.35
C ALA A 179 -3.39 14.54 -8.75
N GLY A 180 -4.36 15.37 -9.13
CA GLY A 180 -4.94 15.36 -10.47
C GLY A 180 -3.90 15.60 -11.55
N ARG A 181 -4.16 15.09 -12.77
CA ARG A 181 -3.23 15.15 -13.90
C ARG A 181 -3.92 15.09 -15.23
N ASP A 182 -3.29 15.68 -16.23
CA ASP A 182 -3.79 15.67 -17.60
C ASP A 182 -3.40 14.36 -18.30
N MET A 183 -4.17 13.98 -19.31
CA MET A 183 -3.76 12.93 -20.25
C MET A 183 -2.79 13.51 -21.26
N LYS A 184 -1.73 12.74 -21.62
CA LYS A 184 -0.73 13.18 -22.61
C LYS A 184 -1.29 13.41 -24.01
N VAL A 185 -2.44 12.82 -24.30
CA VAL A 185 -3.13 12.96 -25.57
C VAL A 185 -4.63 13.27 -25.29
N GLY A 186 -5.15 14.29 -25.97
CA GLY A 186 -6.53 14.73 -25.75
C GLY A 186 -6.62 15.86 -24.72
N SER A 187 -7.84 16.14 -24.28
CA SER A 187 -8.15 17.19 -23.30
C SER A 187 -8.70 16.63 -21.98
N ASP A 188 -8.66 15.32 -21.84
CA ASP A 188 -9.19 14.65 -20.66
C ASP A 188 -8.26 14.84 -19.44
N LYS A 189 -8.88 14.91 -18.28
CA LYS A 189 -8.20 15.04 -16.99
C LYS A 189 -8.62 13.92 -16.07
N LEU A 190 -7.68 13.49 -15.25
CA LEU A 190 -7.96 12.70 -14.07
C LEU A 190 -7.99 13.65 -12.86
N GLU A 191 -9.10 13.61 -12.13
CA GLU A 191 -9.22 14.37 -10.89
C GLU A 191 -8.22 13.86 -9.84
N ASP A 192 -7.90 14.70 -8.86
CA ASP A 192 -7.25 14.23 -7.64
C ASP A 192 -8.13 13.21 -6.92
N TRP A 193 -7.51 12.23 -6.31
CA TRP A 193 -8.26 11.28 -5.49
C TRP A 193 -7.65 11.06 -4.11
N ILE A 194 -8.50 10.62 -3.21
CA ILE A 194 -8.11 10.17 -1.87
C ILE A 194 -8.59 8.73 -1.73
N LEU A 195 -7.69 7.81 -1.42
CA LEU A 195 -8.03 6.45 -0.99
C LEU A 195 -7.63 6.29 0.48
N MET A 196 -8.53 5.75 1.28
CA MET A 196 -8.27 5.38 2.68
C MET A 196 -8.76 3.97 2.92
N GLN A 197 -7.91 3.13 3.50
CA GLN A 197 -8.21 1.73 3.81
C GLN A 197 -7.80 1.39 5.26
N PRO A 198 -8.40 2.05 6.28
CA PRO A 198 -8.19 1.65 7.66
C PRO A 198 -8.83 0.29 7.93
N GLN A 199 -8.11 -0.55 8.63
CA GLN A 199 -8.55 -1.85 9.10
C GLN A 199 -8.64 -1.84 10.63
N VAL A 200 -9.66 -2.49 11.18
CA VAL A 200 -9.76 -2.80 12.61
C VAL A 200 -9.71 -4.30 12.73
N ARG A 201 -8.70 -4.81 13.41
CA ARG A 201 -8.43 -6.24 13.55
C ARG A 201 -8.43 -6.66 15.01
N VAL A 202 -8.93 -7.87 15.32
CA VAL A 202 -8.78 -8.53 16.60
C VAL A 202 -8.04 -9.85 16.40
N ASP A 203 -7.09 -10.13 17.28
CA ASP A 203 -6.34 -11.40 17.28
C ASP A 203 -7.27 -12.53 17.75
N LEU A 204 -7.80 -13.26 16.77
CA LEU A 204 -8.66 -14.41 17.05
C LEU A 204 -7.84 -15.65 17.45
N GLY A 205 -6.59 -15.74 17.02
CA GLY A 205 -5.67 -16.78 17.48
C GLY A 205 -5.48 -16.71 18.99
N GLU A 206 -5.15 -15.53 19.53
CA GLU A 206 -5.04 -15.29 20.98
C GLU A 206 -6.38 -15.57 21.69
N ALA A 207 -7.49 -15.10 21.14
CA ALA A 207 -8.82 -15.28 21.72
C ALA A 207 -9.24 -16.77 21.87
N LEU A 208 -8.77 -17.63 20.98
CA LEU A 208 -9.03 -19.06 20.97
C LEU A 208 -7.97 -19.88 21.71
N GLY A 209 -6.99 -19.23 22.36
CA GLY A 209 -5.89 -19.88 23.09
C GLY A 209 -4.83 -20.51 22.20
N ASN A 210 -4.74 -20.09 20.93
CA ASN A 210 -3.68 -20.45 20.01
C ASN A 210 -2.54 -19.41 20.07
N GLU A 211 -1.57 -19.56 19.18
CA GLU A 211 -0.48 -18.59 19.07
C GLU A 211 -0.99 -17.20 18.69
N ALA A 212 -0.62 -16.20 19.49
CA ALA A 212 -0.98 -14.81 19.26
C ALA A 212 -0.27 -14.27 18.02
N GLY A 213 -0.99 -13.41 17.26
CA GLY A 213 -0.41 -12.76 16.09
C GLY A 213 -0.52 -13.54 14.79
N ASN A 214 -1.12 -14.73 14.79
CA ASN A 214 -1.19 -15.56 13.58
C ASN A 214 -2.50 -15.43 12.81
N PHE A 215 -3.62 -15.19 13.49
CA PHE A 215 -4.91 -15.14 12.82
C PHE A 215 -5.79 -14.03 13.37
N PHE A 216 -6.19 -13.13 12.48
CA PHE A 216 -7.03 -11.99 12.81
C PHE A 216 -8.33 -12.02 12.04
N VAL A 217 -9.38 -11.49 12.66
CA VAL A 217 -10.64 -11.14 12.00
C VAL A 217 -10.93 -9.67 12.23
N GLY A 218 -11.65 -9.06 11.31
CA GLY A 218 -11.94 -7.64 11.41
C GLY A 218 -12.76 -7.10 10.27
N VAL A 219 -12.62 -5.82 10.08
CA VAL A 219 -13.22 -5.09 8.97
C VAL A 219 -12.19 -4.15 8.37
N GLU A 220 -12.31 -3.93 7.08
CA GLU A 220 -11.65 -2.86 6.35
C GLU A 220 -12.70 -1.85 5.90
N TYR A 221 -12.44 -0.57 6.13
CA TYR A 221 -13.27 0.50 5.58
C TYR A 221 -12.55 1.11 4.38
N GLN A 222 -13.12 0.97 3.19
CA GLN A 222 -12.60 1.61 1.97
C GLN A 222 -13.40 2.88 1.68
N TYR A 223 -12.70 4.01 1.76
CA TYR A 223 -13.18 5.29 1.28
C TYR A 223 -12.34 5.74 0.10
N TRP A 224 -12.98 6.01 -1.04
CA TRP A 224 -12.28 6.46 -2.22
C TRP A 224 -13.02 7.61 -2.91
N LYS A 225 -12.54 8.83 -2.72
CA LYS A 225 -13.01 10.01 -3.41
C LYS A 225 -12.45 10.03 -4.84
N ASN A 226 -13.27 10.31 -5.84
CA ASN A 226 -12.93 10.34 -7.27
C ASN A 226 -12.17 9.07 -7.71
N LYS A 227 -12.75 7.91 -7.43
CA LYS A 227 -12.12 6.60 -7.67
C LYS A 227 -11.51 6.51 -9.08
N TYR A 228 -10.20 6.19 -9.14
CA TYR A 228 -9.39 6.19 -10.35
C TYR A 228 -9.32 7.54 -11.10
N GLY A 229 -9.53 8.66 -10.43
CA GLY A 229 -9.55 9.99 -11.04
C GLY A 229 -10.84 10.30 -11.78
N VAL A 230 -11.88 9.49 -11.64
CA VAL A 230 -13.19 9.72 -12.25
C VAL A 230 -13.99 10.66 -11.36
N LYS A 231 -14.29 11.84 -11.88
CA LYS A 231 -14.99 12.89 -11.14
C LYS A 231 -16.31 12.42 -10.53
N ASP A 232 -16.51 12.76 -9.25
CA ASP A 232 -17.72 12.48 -8.47
C ASP A 232 -18.04 10.98 -8.27
N LYS A 233 -17.12 10.07 -8.63
CA LYS A 233 -17.23 8.64 -8.30
C LYS A 233 -16.61 8.38 -6.96
N ASN A 234 -17.44 8.42 -5.91
CA ASN A 234 -16.98 8.25 -4.54
C ASN A 234 -17.46 6.92 -3.97
N GLU A 235 -16.55 6.20 -3.33
CA GLU A 235 -16.82 4.93 -2.66
C GLU A 235 -16.76 5.10 -1.15
N SER A 236 -17.63 4.37 -0.45
CA SER A 236 -17.65 4.30 1.01
C SER A 236 -18.21 2.93 1.40
N THR A 237 -17.32 1.97 1.60
CA THR A 237 -17.70 0.55 1.77
C THR A 237 -16.95 -0.07 2.94
N VAL A 238 -17.66 -0.91 3.70
CA VAL A 238 -17.07 -1.78 4.72
C VAL A 238 -16.92 -3.18 4.13
N GLN A 239 -15.74 -3.76 4.26
CA GLN A 239 -15.42 -5.12 3.86
C GLN A 239 -15.19 -5.99 5.09
N LEU A 240 -15.67 -7.22 5.09
CA LEU A 240 -15.25 -8.23 6.05
C LEU A 240 -13.79 -8.59 5.77
N LEU A 241 -13.00 -8.78 6.81
CA LEU A 241 -11.58 -9.05 6.71
C LEU A 241 -11.17 -10.24 7.58
N THR A 242 -10.38 -11.14 7.00
CA THR A 242 -9.59 -12.10 7.76
C THR A 242 -8.13 -12.02 7.32
N VAL A 243 -7.20 -12.17 8.27
CA VAL A 243 -5.76 -12.10 8.01
C VAL A 243 -5.08 -13.30 8.65
N TRP A 244 -4.25 -13.94 7.86
CA TRP A 244 -3.36 -15.00 8.32
C TRP A 244 -1.91 -14.53 8.19
N ASN A 245 -1.19 -14.49 9.32
CA ASN A 245 0.22 -14.13 9.38
C ASN A 245 1.09 -15.38 9.62
N PHE A 246 2.21 -15.49 8.88
CA PHE A 246 3.12 -16.65 8.86
C PHE A 246 4.44 -16.39 9.56
#